data_bff2d5384c9f573cc77ae16fd1597eae
#
_entry.id   bff2d5384c9f573cc77ae16fd1597eae
#
_cell.length_a   1.000
_cell.length_b   1.000
_cell.length_c   1.000
_cell.angle_alpha   90.00
_cell.angle_beta   90.00
_cell.angle_gamma   90.00
#
_symmetry.space_group_name_H-M   'P 1'
#
loop_
_entity.id
_entity.type
_entity.pdbx_description
1 polymer ?
#
loop_
_entity_poly.entity_id
_entity_poly.type
_entity_poly.pdbx_seq_one_letter_code
_entity_poly.pdbx_strand_id
1 'polypeptide(L)'
;MSETDESRITTNEAPAATPPKAAARKAAPGKRAVKKAAPKKTAAKKAASKKTASKKAPRKAATRKPAAKPASVLIVGAGFAGLGMAIRLKKAGIEDFVILERGDDVGGTWRDNTYPGAACDIPSNLYSFSFAPNPNWSHSYSGGAEILDYIHYLVSAFGLREHIRFQHNVTALDFDARRGLWTAELEGREPLRARAAVMAQGPLSNASFPDIDGVEDYQGKKIHSARWDHDYDFTGKRVAVIGTGASAVQIIPELVEKVRSLKVFQRTPAWVIPRPDFRTPDWNKTLFRALPASQRAVREALYWTHETMAMAVIWNSPLTRLAERLARRHLRRQVTDDWMRRQLTPDFRIGCKRVLVSNDYYPALRKDNTQLITWPIAKLSENGIRTADGVEHELDCVVFATGFDVPKSGTPFPVRGRAGRELGEEWARGAQAYKSINVAGYPNLFFLFGPNSGPGHNSALVYMEAQLDYALRGVHRLLDDNLKLLDVKPTVQARHNKQLQKRLARTNWNSGCKSWYLTEDGFNATMFPGFATQYRAQMATFEDGDYDSEPR
;
A
#
# COMPACT_ATOMS: atom_id res chain seq x y z
N MET A 1 -41.99 3.40 -28.32
CA MET A 1 -41.60 4.57 -29.10
C MET A 1 -41.15 5.62 -28.11
N SER A 2 -39.88 5.75 -27.95
CA SER A 2 -39.04 6.95 -27.71
C SER A 2 -37.61 6.46 -27.41
N GLU A 3 -36.81 6.70 -28.42
CA GLU A 3 -35.37 6.43 -28.43
C GLU A 3 -34.67 7.34 -27.42
N THR A 4 -33.81 6.76 -26.63
CA THR A 4 -32.83 7.51 -25.83
C THR A 4 -31.46 7.41 -26.49
N ASP A 5 -30.98 8.55 -26.89
CA ASP A 5 -29.73 8.89 -27.55
C ASP A 5 -28.51 8.42 -26.71
N GLU A 6 -27.82 7.36 -27.17
CA GLU A 6 -26.51 6.95 -26.68
C GLU A 6 -25.43 7.71 -27.45
N SER A 7 -25.01 8.86 -26.92
CA SER A 7 -23.91 9.62 -27.46
C SER A 7 -22.57 8.88 -27.30
N ARG A 8 -21.99 8.58 -28.45
CA ARG A 8 -20.71 7.94 -28.73
C ARG A 8 -19.55 8.50 -27.88
N ILE A 9 -19.03 7.68 -26.98
CA ILE A 9 -17.67 7.86 -26.46
C ILE A 9 -16.73 7.18 -27.45
N THR A 10 -16.04 7.97 -28.25
CA THR A 10 -14.99 7.51 -29.14
C THR A 10 -13.81 6.99 -28.30
N THR A 11 -13.54 5.70 -28.40
CA THR A 11 -12.35 5.06 -27.82
C THR A 11 -11.15 5.41 -28.69
N ASN A 12 -10.35 6.38 -28.27
CA ASN A 12 -9.00 6.56 -28.79
C ASN A 12 -8.10 5.47 -28.19
N GLU A 13 -7.85 4.42 -28.98
CA GLU A 13 -6.86 3.39 -28.66
C GLU A 13 -5.46 3.98 -28.86
N ALA A 14 -4.64 3.94 -27.80
CA ALA A 14 -3.22 4.25 -27.89
C ALA A 14 -2.49 3.15 -28.68
N PRO A 15 -1.51 3.49 -29.53
CA PRO A 15 -0.77 2.49 -30.29
C PRO A 15 0.05 1.59 -29.36
N ALA A 16 0.09 0.31 -29.67
CA ALA A 16 0.88 -0.70 -28.98
C ALA A 16 2.38 -0.42 -29.19
N ALA A 17 3.02 0.23 -28.23
CA ALA A 17 4.46 0.44 -28.24
C ALA A 17 5.19 -0.76 -27.63
N THR A 18 6.15 -1.30 -28.36
CA THR A 18 7.05 -2.37 -27.93
C THR A 18 8.09 -1.79 -26.95
N PRO A 19 8.31 -2.38 -25.77
CA PRO A 19 9.33 -1.89 -24.85
C PRO A 19 10.74 -2.15 -25.40
N PRO A 20 11.72 -1.26 -25.16
CA PRO A 20 13.11 -1.45 -25.60
C PRO A 20 13.77 -2.60 -24.82
N LYS A 21 14.61 -3.38 -25.50
CA LYS A 21 15.45 -4.45 -24.93
C LYS A 21 16.42 -3.85 -23.89
N ALA A 22 16.48 -4.46 -22.72
CA ALA A 22 17.45 -4.13 -21.68
C ALA A 22 18.89 -4.27 -22.18
N ALA A 23 19.64 -3.18 -22.15
CA ALA A 23 21.08 -3.18 -22.43
C ALA A 23 21.84 -3.56 -21.14
N ALA A 24 22.59 -4.65 -21.21
CA ALA A 24 23.47 -5.11 -20.14
C ALA A 24 24.60 -4.09 -19.89
N ARG A 25 24.63 -3.47 -18.73
CA ARG A 25 25.76 -2.65 -18.26
C ARG A 25 26.85 -3.53 -17.67
N LYS A 26 28.00 -3.56 -18.34
CA LYS A 26 29.25 -4.13 -17.83
C LYS A 26 29.82 -3.21 -16.76
N ALA A 27 30.13 -3.77 -15.60
CA ALA A 27 30.89 -3.12 -14.53
C ALA A 27 32.39 -3.14 -14.86
N ALA A 28 33.08 -2.03 -14.61
CA ALA A 28 34.53 -1.95 -14.59
C ALA A 28 35.00 -1.45 -13.20
N PRO A 29 36.12 -1.97 -12.64
CA PRO A 29 36.56 -1.67 -11.30
C PRO A 29 37.56 -0.50 -11.28
N GLY A 30 37.37 0.43 -10.35
CA GLY A 30 38.30 1.53 -10.09
C GLY A 30 38.62 1.67 -8.60
N LYS A 31 39.76 1.12 -8.18
CA LYS A 31 40.36 1.35 -6.86
C LYS A 31 40.94 2.76 -6.77
N ARG A 32 40.63 3.53 -5.75
CA ARG A 32 41.49 4.59 -5.26
C ARG A 32 41.35 4.78 -3.75
N ALA A 33 42.49 4.64 -3.07
CA ALA A 33 42.69 4.81 -1.65
C ALA A 33 42.66 6.30 -1.24
N VAL A 34 42.01 6.59 -0.11
CA VAL A 34 42.14 7.89 0.55
C VAL A 34 42.62 7.70 2.00
N LYS A 35 43.69 8.42 2.32
CA LYS A 35 44.45 8.43 3.58
C LYS A 35 43.61 9.01 4.73
N LYS A 36 43.80 8.38 5.91
CA LYS A 36 43.38 8.89 7.22
C LYS A 36 44.13 10.18 7.61
N ALA A 37 43.41 11.14 8.18
CA ALA A 37 44.00 12.19 9.00
C ALA A 37 43.22 12.32 10.32
N ALA A 38 43.94 12.35 11.44
CA ALA A 38 43.45 12.39 12.82
C ALA A 38 43.13 13.82 13.30
N PRO A 39 42.31 14.01 14.35
CA PRO A 39 41.90 15.32 14.81
C PRO A 39 42.90 15.92 15.84
N LYS A 40 43.19 17.21 15.71
CA LYS A 40 43.89 18.01 16.75
C LYS A 40 42.87 18.73 17.63
N LYS A 41 43.02 18.51 18.94
CA LYS A 41 42.41 19.31 20.02
C LYS A 41 43.09 20.67 20.11
N THR A 42 42.33 21.75 20.27
CA THR A 42 42.84 22.99 20.87
C THR A 42 41.77 23.64 21.76
N ALA A 43 42.32 24.20 22.84
CA ALA A 43 41.67 24.61 24.06
C ALA A 43 40.96 25.97 23.99
N ALA A 44 40.04 26.15 24.94
CA ALA A 44 39.26 27.35 25.20
C ALA A 44 40.10 28.54 25.67
N LYS A 45 39.77 29.77 25.23
CA LYS A 45 40.08 31.01 25.96
C LYS A 45 38.81 31.89 26.02
N LYS A 46 38.38 32.14 27.26
CA LYS A 46 37.41 33.18 27.62
C LYS A 46 38.01 34.57 27.35
N ALA A 47 37.23 35.46 26.76
CA ALA A 47 37.41 36.90 26.90
C ALA A 47 36.05 37.61 26.91
N ALA A 48 35.88 38.54 27.82
CA ALA A 48 34.65 39.20 28.19
C ALA A 48 34.36 40.45 27.34
N SER A 49 33.08 40.62 27.15
CA SER A 49 32.25 41.83 26.94
C SER A 49 32.82 43.15 26.45
N LYS A 50 32.17 43.73 25.47
CA LYS A 50 31.72 45.16 25.54
C LYS A 50 30.45 45.32 24.71
N LYS A 51 29.34 45.75 25.36
CA LYS A 51 28.11 46.18 24.73
C LYS A 51 28.37 47.46 23.94
N THR A 52 28.14 47.45 22.65
CA THR A 52 27.90 48.64 21.85
C THR A 52 26.58 48.51 21.16
N ALA A 53 25.68 49.45 21.45
CA ALA A 53 24.35 49.54 20.87
C ALA A 53 24.47 49.89 19.38
N SER A 54 24.14 48.98 18.49
CA SER A 54 24.02 49.22 17.07
C SER A 54 22.56 49.52 16.72
N LYS A 55 22.33 50.72 16.17
CA LYS A 55 21.04 51.14 15.59
C LYS A 55 20.58 50.16 14.52
N LYS A 56 19.42 49.52 14.72
CA LYS A 56 18.76 48.70 13.70
C LYS A 56 18.35 49.56 12.50
N ALA A 57 18.99 49.35 11.37
CA ALA A 57 18.49 49.81 10.09
C ALA A 57 17.15 49.12 9.76
N PRO A 58 16.19 49.79 9.07
CA PRO A 58 14.93 49.17 8.74
C PRO A 58 15.12 48.00 7.78
N ARG A 59 14.63 46.82 8.18
CA ARG A 59 14.60 45.61 7.38
C ARG A 59 13.72 45.92 6.13
N LYS A 60 14.33 46.01 4.96
CA LYS A 60 13.60 46.03 3.67
C LYS A 60 12.61 44.89 3.68
N ALA A 61 11.32 45.21 3.54
CA ALA A 61 10.28 44.20 3.34
C ALA A 61 10.67 43.36 2.12
N ALA A 62 10.87 42.07 2.34
CA ALA A 62 11.07 41.12 1.25
C ALA A 62 9.84 41.20 0.36
N THR A 63 10.02 41.56 -0.89
CA THR A 63 8.98 41.54 -1.92
C THR A 63 8.47 40.10 -2.01
N ARG A 64 7.27 39.88 -1.49
CA ARG A 64 6.57 38.59 -1.57
C ARG A 64 6.38 38.27 -3.05
N LYS A 65 7.09 37.23 -3.54
CA LYS A 65 6.80 36.70 -4.87
C LYS A 65 5.28 36.46 -4.98
N PRO A 66 4.65 36.78 -6.11
CA PRO A 66 3.21 36.51 -6.28
C PRO A 66 2.98 35.02 -6.04
N ALA A 67 1.99 34.71 -5.20
CA ALA A 67 1.64 33.30 -4.89
C ALA A 67 1.32 32.57 -6.20
N ALA A 68 1.91 31.40 -6.39
CA ALA A 68 1.66 30.57 -7.57
C ALA A 68 0.15 30.28 -7.71
N LYS A 69 -0.34 30.23 -8.95
CA LYS A 69 -1.74 29.90 -9.25
C LYS A 69 -2.06 28.52 -8.62
N PRO A 70 -3.19 28.36 -7.92
CA PRO A 70 -3.59 27.07 -7.41
C PRO A 70 -3.80 26.07 -8.54
N ALA A 71 -3.34 24.82 -8.37
CA ALA A 71 -3.65 23.74 -9.28
C ALA A 71 -5.14 23.34 -9.19
N SER A 72 -5.67 22.75 -10.24
CA SER A 72 -7.03 22.18 -10.19
C SER A 72 -7.07 20.99 -9.24
N VAL A 73 -6.11 20.08 -9.33
CA VAL A 73 -6.04 18.86 -8.50
C VAL A 73 -4.63 18.62 -7.97
N LEU A 74 -4.54 18.33 -6.68
CA LEU A 74 -3.33 17.83 -6.02
C LEU A 74 -3.50 16.35 -5.70
N ILE A 75 -2.52 15.52 -6.05
CA ILE A 75 -2.51 14.08 -5.75
C ILE A 75 -1.32 13.80 -4.83
N VAL A 76 -1.55 13.13 -3.70
CA VAL A 76 -0.50 12.74 -2.75
C VAL A 76 -0.16 11.26 -2.91
N GLY A 77 1.01 10.96 -3.45
CA GLY A 77 1.54 9.63 -3.71
C GLY A 77 1.52 9.23 -5.18
N ALA A 78 2.63 8.65 -5.67
CA ALA A 78 2.83 8.16 -7.03
C ALA A 78 2.86 6.61 -7.11
N GLY A 79 2.06 5.94 -6.29
CA GLY A 79 1.74 4.52 -6.44
C GLY A 79 0.60 4.28 -7.44
N PHE A 80 0.08 3.05 -7.51
CA PHE A 80 -1.05 2.72 -8.40
C PHE A 80 -2.22 3.69 -8.29
N ALA A 81 -2.62 4.07 -7.07
CA ALA A 81 -3.76 4.95 -6.83
C ALA A 81 -3.56 6.33 -7.46
N GLY A 82 -2.42 6.98 -7.19
CA GLY A 82 -2.13 8.32 -7.71
C GLY A 82 -1.93 8.34 -9.21
N LEU A 83 -1.19 7.37 -9.75
CA LEU A 83 -0.99 7.24 -11.20
C LEU A 83 -2.31 6.92 -11.92
N GLY A 84 -3.14 6.03 -11.33
CA GLY A 84 -4.47 5.74 -11.85
C GLY A 84 -5.35 6.99 -11.93
N MET A 85 -5.34 7.83 -10.87
CA MET A 85 -6.09 9.10 -10.88
C MET A 85 -5.57 10.06 -11.94
N ALA A 86 -4.26 10.21 -12.04
CA ALA A 86 -3.63 11.05 -13.06
C ALA A 86 -4.01 10.63 -14.48
N ILE A 87 -4.00 9.32 -14.78
CA ILE A 87 -4.44 8.79 -16.07
C ILE A 87 -5.92 9.14 -16.34
N ARG A 88 -6.78 9.00 -15.32
CA ARG A 88 -8.20 9.34 -15.46
C ARG A 88 -8.41 10.82 -15.70
N LEU A 89 -7.68 11.70 -15.01
CA LEU A 89 -7.72 13.15 -15.22
C LEU A 89 -7.28 13.51 -16.65
N LYS A 90 -6.14 12.99 -17.10
CA LYS A 90 -5.67 13.23 -18.49
C LYS A 90 -6.67 12.77 -19.53
N LYS A 91 -7.23 11.55 -19.37
CA LYS A 91 -8.26 11.04 -20.31
C LYS A 91 -9.54 11.89 -20.31
N ALA A 92 -9.82 12.60 -19.23
CA ALA A 92 -10.93 13.54 -19.12
C ALA A 92 -10.57 14.99 -19.57
N GLY A 93 -9.35 15.21 -20.10
CA GLY A 93 -8.89 16.54 -20.55
C GLY A 93 -8.49 17.49 -19.42
N ILE A 94 -8.34 16.98 -18.19
CA ILE A 94 -7.89 17.78 -17.03
C ILE A 94 -6.36 17.63 -16.93
N GLU A 95 -5.62 18.63 -17.44
CA GLU A 95 -4.14 18.61 -17.43
C GLU A 95 -3.54 19.41 -16.25
N ASP A 96 -4.32 20.28 -15.58
CA ASP A 96 -3.86 21.13 -14.47
C ASP A 96 -3.92 20.34 -13.15
N PHE A 97 -3.02 19.35 -12.99
CA PHE A 97 -2.83 18.60 -11.77
C PHE A 97 -1.36 18.40 -11.45
N VAL A 98 -1.06 18.10 -10.18
CA VAL A 98 0.29 17.77 -9.71
C VAL A 98 0.24 16.57 -8.79
N ILE A 99 1.21 15.66 -8.97
CA ILE A 99 1.44 14.49 -8.09
C ILE A 99 2.64 14.80 -7.21
N LEU A 100 2.48 14.69 -5.89
CA LEU A 100 3.56 14.82 -4.91
C LEU A 100 3.98 13.44 -4.43
N GLU A 101 5.24 13.07 -4.66
CA GLU A 101 5.82 11.82 -4.23
C GLU A 101 7.00 12.10 -3.29
N ARG A 102 7.00 11.45 -2.11
CA ARG A 102 8.09 11.60 -1.12
C ARG A 102 9.38 10.94 -1.55
N GLY A 103 9.29 9.86 -2.32
CA GLY A 103 10.44 9.13 -2.85
C GLY A 103 11.05 9.81 -4.07
N ASP A 104 12.08 9.19 -4.58
CA ASP A 104 12.83 9.59 -5.77
C ASP A 104 12.30 8.94 -7.05
N ASP A 105 11.39 7.97 -6.92
CA ASP A 105 10.75 7.26 -8.02
C ASP A 105 9.28 6.94 -7.73
N VAL A 106 8.55 6.51 -8.75
CA VAL A 106 7.18 6.00 -8.66
C VAL A 106 7.13 4.59 -8.07
N GLY A 107 5.94 4.06 -7.82
CA GLY A 107 5.76 2.66 -7.49
C GLY A 107 5.17 2.39 -6.10
N GLY A 108 5.37 3.28 -5.11
CA GLY A 108 4.85 3.12 -3.76
C GLY A 108 5.23 1.75 -3.17
N THR A 109 4.25 0.91 -2.86
CA THR A 109 4.47 -0.43 -2.28
C THR A 109 5.46 -1.28 -3.08
N TRP A 110 5.46 -1.21 -4.40
CA TRP A 110 6.32 -2.04 -5.26
C TRP A 110 7.73 -1.48 -5.41
N ARG A 111 7.93 -0.18 -5.22
CA ARG A 111 9.24 0.43 -5.05
C ARG A 111 9.83 0.11 -3.66
N ASP A 112 9.00 0.18 -2.61
CA ASP A 112 9.47 0.10 -1.22
C ASP A 112 9.68 -1.34 -0.75
N ASN A 113 8.99 -2.35 -1.32
CA ASN A 113 9.07 -3.75 -0.92
C ASN A 113 9.88 -4.57 -1.93
N THR A 114 11.19 -4.55 -1.74
CA THR A 114 12.17 -5.19 -2.64
C THR A 114 12.83 -6.43 -2.03
N TYR A 115 12.27 -6.98 -0.95
CA TYR A 115 12.78 -8.18 -0.31
C TYR A 115 12.75 -9.38 -1.27
N PRO A 116 13.66 -10.38 -1.10
CA PRO A 116 13.71 -11.55 -1.98
C PRO A 116 12.37 -12.31 -1.99
N GLY A 117 11.93 -12.73 -3.16
CA GLY A 117 10.66 -13.41 -3.33
C GLY A 117 9.42 -12.49 -3.32
N ALA A 118 9.59 -11.16 -3.24
CA ALA A 118 8.47 -10.21 -3.29
C ALA A 118 7.63 -10.38 -4.56
N ALA A 119 6.35 -10.73 -4.40
CA ALA A 119 5.44 -11.00 -5.50
C ALA A 119 3.99 -10.69 -5.10
N CYS A 120 3.13 -10.49 -6.10
CA CYS A 120 1.70 -10.37 -5.85
C CYS A 120 1.06 -11.72 -5.57
N ASP A 121 0.08 -11.75 -4.67
CA ASP A 121 -0.76 -12.91 -4.36
C ASP A 121 -2.09 -12.92 -5.15
N ILE A 122 -2.21 -12.05 -6.14
CA ILE A 122 -3.32 -11.95 -7.10
C ILE A 122 -2.77 -12.19 -8.51
N PRO A 123 -3.50 -12.92 -9.38
CA PRO A 123 -3.07 -13.16 -10.74
C PRO A 123 -2.77 -11.89 -11.53
N SER A 124 -1.68 -11.88 -12.30
CA SER A 124 -1.12 -10.71 -12.99
C SER A 124 -2.12 -10.02 -13.91
N ASN A 125 -2.93 -10.80 -14.66
CA ASN A 125 -3.96 -10.24 -15.54
C ASN A 125 -5.12 -9.57 -14.77
N LEU A 126 -5.28 -9.85 -13.48
CA LEU A 126 -6.26 -9.21 -12.61
C LEU A 126 -5.62 -8.07 -11.77
N TYR A 127 -4.29 -8.18 -11.50
CA TYR A 127 -3.53 -7.15 -10.79
C TYR A 127 -2.85 -6.18 -11.76
N SER A 128 -3.62 -5.65 -12.68
CA SER A 128 -3.26 -4.58 -13.64
C SER A 128 -4.50 -3.74 -13.90
N PHE A 129 -4.34 -2.53 -14.41
CA PHE A 129 -5.48 -1.71 -14.78
C PHE A 129 -6.20 -2.30 -16.02
N SER A 130 -7.54 -2.30 -15.97
CA SER A 130 -8.37 -2.81 -17.09
C SER A 130 -8.21 -1.96 -18.35
N PHE A 131 -7.93 -0.67 -18.15
CA PHE A 131 -7.72 0.31 -19.25
C PHE A 131 -6.28 0.40 -19.76
N ALA A 132 -5.36 -0.38 -19.15
CA ALA A 132 -3.96 -0.46 -19.53
C ALA A 132 -3.43 -1.90 -19.30
N PRO A 133 -3.95 -2.91 -20.02
CA PRO A 133 -3.53 -4.29 -19.84
C PRO A 133 -2.08 -4.49 -20.26
N ASN A 134 -1.36 -5.40 -19.56
CA ASN A 134 -0.03 -5.83 -19.98
C ASN A 134 -0.11 -7.25 -20.57
N PRO A 135 0.11 -7.44 -21.88
CA PRO A 135 0.07 -8.76 -22.51
C PRO A 135 1.33 -9.60 -22.26
N ASN A 136 2.38 -9.02 -21.64
CA ASN A 136 3.72 -9.59 -21.59
C ASN A 136 4.11 -10.17 -20.23
N TRP A 137 3.16 -10.33 -19.29
CA TRP A 137 3.47 -10.88 -17.97
C TRP A 137 4.26 -12.19 -18.10
N SER A 138 5.38 -12.29 -17.36
CA SER A 138 6.24 -13.48 -17.37
C SER A 138 5.59 -14.67 -16.69
N HIS A 139 4.81 -14.41 -15.64
CA HIS A 139 4.15 -15.39 -14.80
C HIS A 139 2.67 -15.04 -14.57
N SER A 140 1.89 -16.06 -14.24
CA SER A 140 0.49 -15.86 -13.83
C SER A 140 0.38 -15.08 -12.51
N TYR A 141 1.44 -15.06 -11.68
CA TYR A 141 1.60 -14.25 -10.47
C TYR A 141 2.95 -13.55 -10.52
N SER A 142 2.98 -12.31 -10.96
CA SER A 142 4.21 -11.57 -11.22
C SER A 142 4.95 -11.17 -9.96
N GLY A 143 6.29 -11.16 -10.06
CA GLY A 143 7.19 -10.62 -9.05
C GLY A 143 7.14 -9.10 -8.94
N GLY A 144 7.62 -8.58 -7.81
CA GLY A 144 7.58 -7.15 -7.51
C GLY A 144 8.30 -6.28 -8.54
N ALA A 145 9.44 -6.71 -9.04
CA ALA A 145 10.19 -5.97 -10.05
C ALA A 145 9.39 -5.80 -11.36
N GLU A 146 8.75 -6.87 -11.85
CA GLU A 146 7.94 -6.82 -13.07
C GLU A 146 6.70 -5.93 -12.91
N ILE A 147 6.13 -5.88 -11.69
CA ILE A 147 5.03 -4.96 -11.38
C ILE A 147 5.53 -3.51 -11.35
N LEU A 148 6.72 -3.26 -10.83
CA LEU A 148 7.34 -1.93 -10.87
C LEU A 148 7.63 -1.49 -12.31
N ASP A 149 8.13 -2.39 -13.16
CA ASP A 149 8.31 -2.13 -14.60
C ASP A 149 6.98 -1.76 -15.27
N TYR A 150 5.90 -2.44 -14.91
CA TYR A 150 4.56 -2.08 -15.39
C TYR A 150 4.13 -0.68 -14.93
N ILE A 151 4.47 -0.27 -13.71
CA ILE A 151 4.19 1.08 -13.20
C ILE A 151 5.00 2.13 -14.00
N HIS A 152 6.28 1.87 -14.27
CA HIS A 152 7.10 2.74 -15.12
C HIS A 152 6.54 2.85 -16.55
N TYR A 153 6.06 1.74 -17.10
CA TYR A 153 5.35 1.74 -18.38
C TYR A 153 4.13 2.67 -18.35
N LEU A 154 3.30 2.63 -17.30
CA LEU A 154 2.15 3.53 -17.16
C LEU A 154 2.57 5.00 -17.19
N VAL A 155 3.62 5.36 -16.45
CA VAL A 155 4.14 6.74 -16.44
C VAL A 155 4.57 7.20 -17.83
N SER A 156 5.29 6.35 -18.55
CA SER A 156 5.75 6.64 -19.90
C SER A 156 4.61 6.70 -20.92
N ALA A 157 3.76 5.65 -20.93
CA ALA A 157 2.69 5.50 -21.92
C ALA A 157 1.63 6.61 -21.83
N PHE A 158 1.41 7.15 -20.64
CA PHE A 158 0.44 8.23 -20.43
C PHE A 158 1.07 9.63 -20.23
N GLY A 159 2.39 9.77 -20.42
CA GLY A 159 3.08 11.05 -20.31
C GLY A 159 2.91 11.72 -18.94
N LEU A 160 3.05 10.96 -17.83
CA LEU A 160 2.78 11.48 -16.51
C LEU A 160 4.00 12.15 -15.85
N ARG A 161 5.20 11.95 -16.42
CA ARG A 161 6.45 12.36 -15.76
C ARG A 161 6.52 13.85 -15.43
N GLU A 162 6.00 14.70 -16.28
CA GLU A 162 5.97 16.16 -16.08
C GLU A 162 5.06 16.61 -14.95
N HIS A 163 4.04 15.83 -14.58
CA HIS A 163 3.12 16.11 -13.50
C HIS A 163 3.64 15.62 -12.13
N ILE A 164 4.70 14.78 -12.08
CA ILE A 164 5.20 14.20 -10.86
C ILE A 164 6.35 15.05 -10.30
N ARG A 165 6.21 15.42 -9.04
CA ARG A 165 7.25 16.08 -8.25
C ARG A 165 7.78 15.09 -7.21
N PHE A 166 8.96 14.55 -7.47
CA PHE A 166 9.67 13.65 -6.56
C PHE A 166 10.34 14.40 -5.42
N GLN A 167 10.62 13.70 -4.32
CA GLN A 167 11.21 14.28 -3.10
C GLN A 167 10.39 15.47 -2.58
N HIS A 168 9.07 15.37 -2.70
CA HIS A 168 8.11 16.33 -2.16
C HIS A 168 7.28 15.65 -1.07
N ASN A 169 7.85 15.62 0.14
CA ASN A 169 7.18 15.04 1.29
C ASN A 169 6.13 16.02 1.82
N VAL A 170 4.86 15.60 1.80
CA VAL A 170 3.75 16.38 2.37
C VAL A 170 3.76 16.17 3.88
N THR A 171 3.77 17.27 4.63
CA THR A 171 3.80 17.28 6.10
C THR A 171 2.48 17.68 6.74
N ALA A 172 1.60 18.36 6.01
CA ALA A 172 0.22 18.67 6.41
C ALA A 172 -0.64 19.01 5.19
N LEU A 173 -1.96 18.86 5.34
CA LEU A 173 -2.98 19.36 4.42
C LEU A 173 -3.97 20.23 5.20
N ASP A 174 -4.15 21.48 4.78
CA ASP A 174 -5.01 22.46 5.43
C ASP A 174 -6.05 23.02 4.44
N PHE A 175 -7.35 22.97 4.82
CA PHE A 175 -8.43 23.48 3.99
C PHE A 175 -8.79 24.94 4.35
N ASP A 176 -8.64 25.85 3.41
CA ASP A 176 -9.12 27.22 3.51
C ASP A 176 -10.58 27.30 3.02
N ALA A 177 -11.53 27.29 3.95
CA ALA A 177 -12.96 27.33 3.65
C ALA A 177 -13.41 28.65 2.98
N ARG A 178 -12.69 29.77 3.18
CA ARG A 178 -13.02 31.05 2.54
C ARG A 178 -12.69 31.01 1.05
N ARG A 179 -11.57 30.37 0.69
CA ARG A 179 -11.09 30.29 -0.68
C ARG A 179 -11.50 29.00 -1.39
N GLY A 180 -11.95 27.97 -0.66
CA GLY A 180 -12.21 26.64 -1.20
C GLY A 180 -10.95 25.98 -1.75
N LEU A 181 -9.86 26.05 -1.01
CA LEU A 181 -8.55 25.56 -1.44
C LEU A 181 -7.90 24.69 -0.36
N TRP A 182 -7.31 23.60 -0.79
CA TRP A 182 -6.36 22.84 0.00
C TRP A 182 -4.96 23.44 -0.14
N THR A 183 -4.23 23.50 0.96
CA THR A 183 -2.80 23.84 1.01
C THR A 183 -2.04 22.64 1.49
N ALA A 184 -1.12 22.12 0.67
CA ALA A 184 -0.17 21.09 1.07
C ALA A 184 1.10 21.76 1.57
N GLU A 185 1.40 21.58 2.85
CA GLU A 185 2.68 21.95 3.44
C GLU A 185 3.72 20.90 3.05
N LEU A 186 4.91 21.35 2.64
CA LEU A 186 5.98 20.52 2.12
C LEU A 186 7.24 20.67 2.94
N GLU A 187 7.91 19.57 3.21
CA GLU A 187 9.17 19.57 3.95
C GLU A 187 10.25 20.38 3.22
N GLY A 188 10.67 21.50 3.83
CA GLY A 188 11.73 22.37 3.29
C GLY A 188 11.42 23.07 1.97
N ARG A 189 10.15 23.15 1.55
CA ARG A 189 9.72 23.74 0.28
C ARG A 189 8.53 24.69 0.47
N GLU A 190 8.25 25.48 -0.56
CA GLU A 190 7.07 26.35 -0.60
C GLU A 190 5.79 25.49 -0.69
N PRO A 191 4.72 25.86 0.05
CA PRO A 191 3.47 25.14 0.01
C PRO A 191 2.79 25.20 -1.35
N LEU A 192 2.02 24.16 -1.67
CA LEU A 192 1.22 24.08 -2.90
C LEU A 192 -0.27 24.15 -2.58
N ARG A 193 -1.01 24.83 -3.46
CA ARG A 193 -2.46 24.98 -3.31
C ARG A 193 -3.19 24.32 -4.46
N ALA A 194 -4.37 23.74 -4.15
CA ALA A 194 -5.24 23.15 -5.16
C ALA A 194 -6.71 23.27 -4.78
N ARG A 195 -7.60 23.17 -5.79
CA ARG A 195 -9.07 23.17 -5.58
C ARG A 195 -9.53 21.82 -5.01
N ALA A 196 -8.97 20.73 -5.47
CA ALA A 196 -9.21 19.39 -4.96
C ALA A 196 -7.91 18.73 -4.47
N ALA A 197 -8.01 17.88 -3.46
CA ALA A 197 -6.92 17.03 -3.02
C ALA A 197 -7.32 15.56 -3.10
N VAL A 198 -6.41 14.71 -3.62
CA VAL A 198 -6.59 13.26 -3.72
C VAL A 198 -5.52 12.57 -2.88
N MET A 199 -5.95 11.86 -1.84
CA MET A 199 -5.09 11.08 -0.95
C MET A 199 -4.86 9.70 -1.55
N ALA A 200 -3.66 9.48 -2.09
CA ALA A 200 -3.26 8.24 -2.77
C ALA A 200 -2.02 7.58 -2.12
N GLN A 201 -1.81 7.82 -0.83
CA GLN A 201 -0.64 7.37 -0.07
C GLN A 201 -0.57 5.86 0.20
N GLY A 202 -1.68 5.15 -0.01
CA GLY A 202 -1.81 3.71 0.26
C GLY A 202 -1.73 3.34 1.77
N PRO A 203 -2.23 2.15 2.16
CA PRO A 203 -2.24 1.73 3.56
C PRO A 203 -0.92 1.06 4.00
N LEU A 204 -0.07 0.62 3.08
CA LEU A 204 1.17 -0.12 3.37
C LEU A 204 2.41 0.77 3.18
N SER A 205 2.43 1.92 3.83
CA SER A 205 3.48 2.93 3.64
C SER A 205 4.40 3.12 4.86
N ASN A 206 3.91 2.82 6.06
CA ASN A 206 4.67 2.95 7.30
C ASN A 206 4.94 1.57 7.90
N ALA A 207 6.23 1.21 8.01
CA ALA A 207 6.68 -0.03 8.61
C ALA A 207 6.32 -0.08 10.10
N SER A 208 5.78 -1.22 10.57
CA SER A 208 5.43 -1.43 11.98
C SER A 208 6.47 -2.32 12.65
N PHE A 209 7.21 -1.74 13.60
CA PHE A 209 8.09 -2.51 14.47
C PHE A 209 7.31 -3.01 15.69
N PRO A 210 7.56 -4.23 16.14
CA PRO A 210 6.92 -4.74 17.35
C PRO A 210 7.50 -4.03 18.58
N ASP A 211 6.63 -3.82 19.56
CA ASP A 211 7.05 -3.37 20.89
C ASP A 211 7.63 -4.58 21.64
N ILE A 212 8.94 -4.74 21.55
CA ILE A 212 9.73 -5.81 22.17
C ILE A 212 10.88 -5.15 22.94
N ASP A 213 11.02 -5.51 24.20
CA ASP A 213 12.13 -5.00 25.02
C ASP A 213 13.50 -5.32 24.40
N GLY A 214 14.44 -4.38 24.50
CA GLY A 214 15.83 -4.57 24.08
C GLY A 214 16.07 -4.51 22.56
N VAL A 215 15.13 -4.06 21.74
CA VAL A 215 15.36 -3.88 20.28
C VAL A 215 16.56 -2.99 20.01
N GLU A 216 16.77 -1.95 20.83
CA GLU A 216 17.91 -1.03 20.68
C GLU A 216 19.22 -1.62 21.22
N ASP A 217 19.15 -2.59 22.14
CA ASP A 217 20.34 -3.24 22.71
C ASP A 217 20.98 -4.23 21.73
N TYR A 218 20.22 -4.76 20.79
CA TYR A 218 20.70 -5.76 19.83
C TYR A 218 21.74 -5.17 18.88
N GLN A 219 22.95 -5.75 18.90
CA GLN A 219 24.11 -5.27 18.14
C GLN A 219 24.20 -5.85 16.72
N GLY A 220 23.43 -6.90 16.43
CA GLY A 220 23.35 -7.49 15.09
C GLY A 220 22.58 -6.62 14.10
N LYS A 221 22.53 -7.06 12.87
CA LYS A 221 21.79 -6.34 11.81
C LYS A 221 20.27 -6.43 12.02
N LYS A 222 19.60 -5.28 11.97
CA LYS A 222 18.13 -5.15 12.00
C LYS A 222 17.65 -4.75 10.60
N ILE A 223 16.76 -5.54 9.98
CA ILE A 223 16.17 -5.27 8.66
C ILE A 223 14.65 -5.40 8.76
N HIS A 224 13.91 -4.38 8.31
CA HIS A 224 12.46 -4.50 8.14
C HIS A 224 12.13 -4.88 6.70
N SER A 225 11.14 -5.77 6.46
CA SER A 225 10.77 -6.23 5.12
C SER A 225 10.45 -5.08 4.14
N ALA A 226 9.88 -3.97 4.64
CA ALA A 226 9.60 -2.78 3.85
C ALA A 226 10.80 -1.85 3.64
N ARG A 227 11.97 -2.19 4.14
CA ARG A 227 13.23 -1.43 4.03
C ARG A 227 14.38 -2.42 3.90
N TRP A 228 14.32 -3.23 2.84
CA TRP A 228 15.29 -4.29 2.61
C TRP A 228 16.66 -3.71 2.33
N ASP A 229 17.68 -4.26 3.00
CA ASP A 229 19.08 -3.89 2.78
C ASP A 229 19.70 -4.89 1.79
N HIS A 230 19.89 -4.45 0.55
CA HIS A 230 20.45 -5.27 -0.53
C HIS A 230 21.97 -5.46 -0.42
N ASP A 231 22.65 -4.62 0.36
CA ASP A 231 24.11 -4.68 0.55
C ASP A 231 24.50 -5.65 1.65
N TYR A 232 23.51 -6.15 2.45
CA TYR A 232 23.77 -7.12 3.51
C TYR A 232 23.88 -8.54 2.94
N ASP A 233 25.06 -9.15 3.10
CA ASP A 233 25.28 -10.55 2.70
C ASP A 233 24.80 -11.52 3.78
N PHE A 234 23.76 -12.28 3.46
CA PHE A 234 23.16 -13.30 4.32
C PHE A 234 23.92 -14.64 4.32
N THR A 235 24.91 -14.82 3.45
CA THR A 235 25.62 -16.10 3.26
C THR A 235 26.31 -16.54 4.56
N GLY A 236 25.95 -17.72 5.04
CA GLY A 236 26.53 -18.32 6.24
C GLY A 236 26.13 -17.65 7.56
N LYS A 237 25.18 -16.71 7.57
CA LYS A 237 24.71 -16.00 8.77
C LYS A 237 23.64 -16.79 9.54
N ARG A 238 23.54 -16.51 10.84
CA ARG A 238 22.44 -16.94 11.71
C ARG A 238 21.36 -15.86 11.64
N VAL A 239 20.22 -16.18 11.06
CA VAL A 239 19.17 -15.19 10.76
C VAL A 239 17.87 -15.55 11.46
N ALA A 240 17.20 -14.56 12.03
CA ALA A 240 15.81 -14.68 12.47
C ALA A 240 14.86 -13.95 11.55
N VAL A 241 13.68 -14.54 11.31
CA VAL A 241 12.52 -13.87 10.71
C VAL A 241 11.41 -13.79 11.76
N ILE A 242 11.00 -12.59 12.15
CA ILE A 242 9.91 -12.37 13.09
C ILE A 242 8.63 -12.10 12.28
N GLY A 243 7.68 -13.03 12.35
CA GLY A 243 6.41 -12.97 11.65
C GLY A 243 6.18 -14.11 10.67
N THR A 244 4.90 -14.35 10.35
CA THR A 244 4.42 -15.41 9.45
C THR A 244 3.35 -14.87 8.47
N GLY A 245 3.37 -13.56 8.20
CA GLY A 245 2.51 -12.89 7.23
C GLY A 245 2.99 -13.02 5.80
N ALA A 246 2.37 -12.27 4.88
CA ALA A 246 2.65 -12.36 3.44
C ALA A 246 4.13 -12.17 3.09
N SER A 247 4.80 -11.18 3.71
CA SER A 247 6.24 -10.96 3.47
C SER A 247 7.08 -12.12 3.98
N ALA A 248 6.82 -12.62 5.20
CA ALA A 248 7.59 -13.73 5.76
C ALA A 248 7.49 -15.01 4.92
N VAL A 249 6.28 -15.34 4.45
CA VAL A 249 6.03 -16.53 3.61
C VAL A 249 6.80 -16.48 2.28
N GLN A 250 7.16 -15.29 1.81
CA GLN A 250 7.96 -15.08 0.60
C GLN A 250 9.46 -14.99 0.91
N ILE A 251 9.86 -14.34 2.01
CA ILE A 251 11.27 -14.16 2.41
C ILE A 251 11.91 -15.49 2.84
N ILE A 252 11.19 -16.31 3.63
CA ILE A 252 11.72 -17.52 4.25
C ILE A 252 12.27 -18.52 3.21
N PRO A 253 11.56 -18.85 2.10
CA PRO A 253 12.09 -19.73 1.06
C PRO A 253 13.36 -19.21 0.39
N GLU A 254 13.52 -17.91 0.25
CA GLU A 254 14.69 -17.30 -0.38
C GLU A 254 15.91 -17.22 0.55
N LEU A 255 15.68 -17.02 1.84
CA LEU A 255 16.76 -16.91 2.83
C LEU A 255 17.32 -18.27 3.20
N VAL A 256 16.49 -19.30 3.34
CA VAL A 256 16.92 -20.62 3.82
C VAL A 256 18.01 -21.23 2.95
N GLU A 257 18.06 -20.89 1.67
CA GLU A 257 19.07 -21.38 0.73
C GLU A 257 20.46 -20.75 0.92
N LYS A 258 20.55 -19.62 1.64
CA LYS A 258 21.77 -18.80 1.77
C LYS A 258 22.35 -18.82 3.17
N VAL A 259 21.48 -18.92 4.18
CA VAL A 259 21.87 -18.75 5.57
C VAL A 259 22.43 -20.02 6.20
N ARG A 260 23.32 -19.88 7.20
CA ARG A 260 23.78 -21.01 8.01
C ARG A 260 22.66 -21.62 8.85
N SER A 261 21.83 -20.76 9.45
CA SER A 261 20.65 -21.17 10.19
C SER A 261 19.56 -20.10 10.13
N LEU A 262 18.33 -20.56 10.01
CA LEU A 262 17.13 -19.73 9.96
C LEU A 262 16.22 -20.04 11.14
N LYS A 263 15.90 -19.02 11.94
CA LYS A 263 14.94 -19.13 13.05
C LYS A 263 13.68 -18.33 12.71
N VAL A 264 12.54 -19.01 12.64
CA VAL A 264 11.25 -18.40 12.30
C VAL A 264 10.42 -18.25 13.57
N PHE A 265 10.23 -17.01 14.02
CA PHE A 265 9.44 -16.71 15.20
C PHE A 265 7.97 -16.50 14.83
N GLN A 266 7.15 -17.47 15.25
CA GLN A 266 5.72 -17.52 14.95
C GLN A 266 4.87 -17.24 16.19
N ARG A 267 4.14 -16.13 16.20
CA ARG A 267 3.11 -15.87 17.23
C ARG A 267 1.79 -16.58 16.90
N THR A 268 1.42 -16.60 15.63
CA THR A 268 0.16 -17.19 15.15
C THR A 268 0.39 -17.77 13.76
N PRO A 269 0.03 -19.04 13.51
CA PRO A 269 0.14 -19.62 12.18
C PRO A 269 -0.79 -18.95 11.17
N ALA A 270 -0.46 -18.99 9.90
CA ALA A 270 -1.27 -18.46 8.81
C ALA A 270 -1.96 -19.58 8.02
N TRP A 271 -3.14 -19.30 7.46
CA TRP A 271 -3.73 -20.14 6.44
C TRP A 271 -2.97 -19.96 5.12
N VAL A 272 -2.30 -21.02 4.67
CA VAL A 272 -1.56 -21.06 3.40
C VAL A 272 -2.21 -22.08 2.48
N ILE A 273 -2.53 -21.67 1.26
CA ILE A 273 -3.08 -22.50 0.19
C ILE A 273 -2.07 -22.60 -0.96
N PRO A 274 -2.20 -23.61 -1.84
CA PRO A 274 -1.34 -23.69 -3.01
C PRO A 274 -1.38 -22.43 -3.86
N ARG A 275 -0.22 -22.02 -4.39
CA ARG A 275 -0.10 -20.93 -5.37
C ARG A 275 -0.16 -21.54 -6.77
N PRO A 276 -1.21 -21.29 -7.56
CA PRO A 276 -1.33 -21.83 -8.92
C PRO A 276 -0.54 -20.96 -9.91
N ASP A 277 0.77 -20.80 -9.64
CA ASP A 277 1.66 -20.02 -10.51
C ASP A 277 2.24 -20.88 -11.62
N PHE A 278 2.35 -20.29 -12.80
CA PHE A 278 2.99 -20.88 -13.97
C PHE A 278 3.60 -19.79 -14.85
N ARG A 279 4.67 -20.14 -15.55
CA ARG A 279 5.27 -19.26 -16.56
C ARG A 279 4.28 -19.06 -17.71
N THR A 280 4.03 -17.81 -18.09
CA THR A 280 3.15 -17.48 -19.20
C THR A 280 3.79 -17.92 -20.51
N PRO A 281 3.18 -18.82 -21.30
CA PRO A 281 3.74 -19.27 -22.57
C PRO A 281 3.81 -18.15 -23.58
N ASP A 282 4.80 -18.17 -24.48
CA ASP A 282 4.99 -17.09 -25.45
C ASP A 282 3.86 -17.01 -26.50
N TRP A 283 3.23 -18.14 -26.84
CA TRP A 283 2.03 -18.14 -27.67
C TRP A 283 0.85 -17.38 -27.04
N ASN A 284 0.74 -17.43 -25.71
CA ASN A 284 -0.30 -16.72 -24.96
C ASN A 284 -0.06 -15.20 -25.05
N LYS A 285 1.19 -14.75 -24.85
CA LYS A 285 1.58 -13.35 -25.01
C LYS A 285 1.33 -12.85 -26.45
N THR A 286 1.65 -13.67 -27.44
CA THR A 286 1.37 -13.37 -28.84
C THR A 286 -0.12 -13.25 -29.11
N LEU A 287 -0.94 -14.15 -28.57
CA LEU A 287 -2.38 -14.12 -28.67
C LEU A 287 -2.95 -12.83 -28.04
N PHE A 288 -2.49 -12.46 -26.85
CA PHE A 288 -2.97 -11.25 -26.16
C PHE A 288 -2.63 -9.96 -26.93
N ARG A 289 -1.46 -9.92 -27.59
CA ARG A 289 -1.08 -8.79 -28.46
C ARG A 289 -1.91 -8.74 -29.75
N ALA A 290 -2.12 -9.90 -30.38
CA ALA A 290 -2.88 -9.99 -31.64
C ALA A 290 -4.40 -9.83 -31.43
N LEU A 291 -4.93 -10.34 -30.31
CA LEU A 291 -6.34 -10.30 -29.97
C LEU A 291 -6.54 -9.85 -28.51
N PRO A 292 -6.52 -8.55 -28.21
CA PRO A 292 -6.69 -8.02 -26.85
C PRO A 292 -7.97 -8.49 -26.14
N ALA A 293 -9.02 -8.81 -26.90
CA ALA A 293 -10.25 -9.40 -26.35
C ALA A 293 -10.00 -10.73 -25.61
N SER A 294 -9.02 -11.52 -26.05
CA SER A 294 -8.66 -12.78 -25.36
C SER A 294 -8.09 -12.53 -23.97
N GLN A 295 -7.27 -11.50 -23.79
CA GLN A 295 -6.77 -11.11 -22.46
C GLN A 295 -7.89 -10.57 -21.58
N ARG A 296 -8.83 -9.79 -22.14
CA ARG A 296 -10.02 -9.32 -21.40
C ARG A 296 -10.87 -10.50 -20.92
N ALA A 297 -11.08 -11.52 -21.78
CA ALA A 297 -11.81 -12.73 -21.39
C ALA A 297 -11.12 -13.49 -20.24
N VAL A 298 -9.79 -13.63 -20.26
CA VAL A 298 -9.03 -14.22 -19.15
C VAL A 298 -9.18 -13.38 -17.87
N ARG A 299 -9.10 -12.04 -17.97
CA ARG A 299 -9.32 -11.15 -16.82
C ARG A 299 -10.72 -11.33 -16.23
N GLU A 300 -11.75 -11.39 -17.05
CA GLU A 300 -13.12 -11.60 -16.60
C GLU A 300 -13.29 -12.98 -15.94
N ALA A 301 -12.72 -14.02 -16.50
CA ALA A 301 -12.76 -15.35 -15.89
C ALA A 301 -12.08 -15.37 -14.51
N LEU A 302 -10.92 -14.71 -14.37
CA LEU A 302 -10.23 -14.54 -13.10
C LEU A 302 -11.07 -13.71 -12.12
N TYR A 303 -11.68 -12.62 -12.58
CA TYR A 303 -12.55 -11.78 -11.77
C TYR A 303 -13.71 -12.58 -11.16
N TRP A 304 -14.45 -13.34 -11.97
CA TRP A 304 -15.57 -14.14 -11.50
C TRP A 304 -15.14 -15.29 -10.60
N THR A 305 -13.97 -15.91 -10.88
CA THR A 305 -13.38 -16.92 -9.99
C THR A 305 -13.13 -16.34 -8.61
N HIS A 306 -12.54 -15.13 -8.52
CA HIS A 306 -12.29 -14.47 -7.24
C HIS A 306 -13.61 -13.98 -6.59
N GLU A 307 -14.61 -13.58 -7.35
CA GLU A 307 -15.94 -13.26 -6.81
C GLU A 307 -16.57 -14.48 -6.11
N THR A 308 -16.46 -15.68 -6.69
CA THR A 308 -16.98 -16.90 -6.03
C THR A 308 -16.21 -17.24 -4.75
N MET A 309 -14.90 -16.93 -4.68
CA MET A 309 -14.10 -17.09 -3.47
C MET A 309 -14.57 -16.20 -2.31
N ALA A 310 -15.26 -15.09 -2.59
CA ALA A 310 -15.85 -14.23 -1.56
C ALA A 310 -16.70 -15.03 -0.56
N MET A 311 -17.49 -15.99 -1.06
CA MET A 311 -18.37 -16.83 -0.22
C MET A 311 -17.59 -17.70 0.76
N ALA A 312 -16.35 -18.06 0.44
CA ALA A 312 -15.49 -18.84 1.33
C ALA A 312 -14.76 -17.96 2.35
N VAL A 313 -14.34 -16.75 1.94
CA VAL A 313 -13.44 -15.89 2.71
C VAL A 313 -14.21 -14.90 3.58
N ILE A 314 -15.28 -14.29 3.04
CA ILE A 314 -15.98 -13.20 3.73
C ILE A 314 -16.99 -13.76 4.75
N TRP A 315 -17.75 -14.78 4.38
CA TRP A 315 -18.82 -15.29 5.21
C TRP A 315 -18.57 -16.74 5.65
N ASN A 316 -19.12 -17.10 6.81
CA ASN A 316 -19.13 -18.47 7.28
C ASN A 316 -20.12 -19.31 6.44
N SER A 317 -19.62 -20.06 5.49
CA SER A 317 -20.38 -20.86 4.53
C SER A 317 -19.83 -22.29 4.44
N PRO A 318 -20.54 -23.23 3.79
CA PRO A 318 -19.95 -24.55 3.48
C PRO A 318 -18.65 -24.47 2.69
N LEU A 319 -18.49 -23.44 1.83
CA LEU A 319 -17.28 -23.19 1.06
C LEU A 319 -16.09 -22.79 1.96
N THR A 320 -16.34 -22.13 3.08
CA THR A 320 -15.32 -21.84 4.10
C THR A 320 -14.68 -23.12 4.62
N ARG A 321 -15.52 -24.13 4.95
CA ARG A 321 -15.04 -25.44 5.42
C ARG A 321 -14.27 -26.20 4.33
N LEU A 322 -14.70 -26.07 3.06
CA LEU A 322 -13.99 -26.65 1.93
C LEU A 322 -12.60 -26.00 1.76
N ALA A 323 -12.53 -24.67 1.81
CA ALA A 323 -11.26 -23.93 1.75
C ALA A 323 -10.30 -24.33 2.89
N GLU A 324 -10.81 -24.47 4.13
CA GLU A 324 -10.00 -24.96 5.26
C GLU A 324 -9.51 -26.40 5.05
N ARG A 325 -10.35 -27.27 4.50
CA ARG A 325 -9.94 -28.67 4.17
C ARG A 325 -8.82 -28.67 3.11
N LEU A 326 -8.92 -27.82 2.09
CA LEU A 326 -7.88 -27.69 1.06
C LEU A 326 -6.58 -27.17 1.66
N ALA A 327 -6.63 -26.14 2.50
CA ALA A 327 -5.44 -25.61 3.17
C ALA A 327 -4.80 -26.64 4.11
N ARG A 328 -5.60 -27.38 4.92
CA ARG A 328 -5.10 -28.47 5.77
C ARG A 328 -4.55 -29.64 4.95
N ARG A 329 -5.13 -29.94 3.78
CA ARG A 329 -4.58 -30.97 2.87
C ARG A 329 -3.23 -30.52 2.30
N HIS A 330 -3.09 -29.23 1.94
CA HIS A 330 -1.83 -28.66 1.48
C HIS A 330 -0.75 -28.78 2.56
N LEU A 331 -1.03 -28.35 3.78
CA LEU A 331 -0.14 -28.49 4.93
C LEU A 331 0.27 -29.96 5.16
N ARG A 332 -0.72 -30.89 5.23
CA ARG A 332 -0.45 -32.31 5.47
C ARG A 332 0.40 -32.99 4.38
N ARG A 333 0.30 -32.51 3.13
CA ARG A 333 1.12 -33.04 2.03
C ARG A 333 2.57 -32.58 2.12
N GLN A 334 2.83 -31.40 2.66
CA GLN A 334 4.14 -30.78 2.71
C GLN A 334 4.85 -30.96 4.06
N VAL A 335 4.12 -31.18 5.15
CA VAL A 335 4.67 -31.35 6.50
C VAL A 335 4.26 -32.71 7.05
N THR A 336 5.22 -33.64 7.14
CA THR A 336 5.00 -35.01 7.64
C THR A 336 5.07 -35.11 9.15
N ASP A 337 5.86 -34.24 9.80
CA ASP A 337 6.01 -34.19 11.24
C ASP A 337 4.73 -33.69 11.91
N ASP A 338 4.18 -34.47 12.84
CA ASP A 338 2.91 -34.19 13.51
C ASP A 338 2.98 -33.02 14.48
N TRP A 339 4.14 -32.83 15.12
CA TRP A 339 4.33 -31.74 16.05
C TRP A 339 4.38 -30.40 15.33
N MET A 340 5.23 -30.31 14.29
CA MET A 340 5.32 -29.12 13.44
C MET A 340 3.97 -28.82 12.79
N ARG A 341 3.23 -29.83 12.34
CA ARG A 341 1.92 -29.69 11.72
C ARG A 341 0.90 -29.07 12.66
N ARG A 342 0.90 -29.45 13.96
CA ARG A 342 0.05 -28.81 14.98
C ARG A 342 0.39 -27.34 15.15
N GLN A 343 1.67 -26.99 15.22
CA GLN A 343 2.14 -25.60 15.35
C GLN A 343 1.77 -24.74 14.15
N LEU A 344 1.71 -25.33 12.93
CA LEU A 344 1.37 -24.65 11.68
C LEU A 344 -0.13 -24.66 11.34
N THR A 345 -0.97 -25.28 12.17
CA THR A 345 -2.43 -25.32 11.96
C THR A 345 -3.09 -24.15 12.66
N PRO A 346 -3.73 -23.22 11.93
CA PRO A 346 -4.47 -22.11 12.54
C PRO A 346 -5.68 -22.61 13.36
N ASP A 347 -5.92 -21.94 14.48
CA ASP A 347 -7.04 -22.15 15.40
C ASP A 347 -8.24 -21.24 15.11
N PHE A 348 -8.10 -20.36 14.13
CA PHE A 348 -9.13 -19.42 13.69
C PHE A 348 -9.64 -19.76 12.27
N ARG A 349 -10.81 -19.24 11.91
CA ARG A 349 -11.41 -19.46 10.58
C ARG A 349 -10.59 -18.87 9.47
N ILE A 350 -10.55 -19.58 8.33
CA ILE A 350 -9.99 -19.04 7.09
C ILE A 350 -10.74 -17.75 6.71
N GLY A 351 -10.01 -16.73 6.26
CA GLY A 351 -10.55 -15.40 5.96
C GLY A 351 -10.49 -14.43 7.15
N CYS A 352 -10.44 -14.89 8.42
CA CYS A 352 -10.30 -13.98 9.57
C CYS A 352 -9.02 -13.13 9.49
N LYS A 353 -7.96 -13.71 8.97
CA LYS A 353 -6.74 -13.02 8.48
C LYS A 353 -6.58 -13.30 7.00
N ARG A 354 -5.72 -12.51 6.31
CA ARG A 354 -5.43 -12.76 4.89
C ARG A 354 -4.99 -14.18 4.66
N VAL A 355 -5.61 -14.85 3.71
CA VAL A 355 -5.21 -16.18 3.23
C VAL A 355 -3.98 -16.00 2.36
N LEU A 356 -2.92 -16.74 2.64
CA LEU A 356 -1.65 -16.66 1.94
C LEU A 356 -1.57 -17.75 0.87
N VAL A 357 -0.78 -17.50 -0.17
CA VAL A 357 -0.52 -18.46 -1.25
C VAL A 357 0.96 -18.76 -1.34
N SER A 358 1.36 -20.04 -1.21
CA SER A 358 2.76 -20.47 -1.37
C SER A 358 2.84 -21.96 -1.59
N ASN A 359 3.79 -22.39 -2.44
CA ASN A 359 4.18 -23.79 -2.59
C ASN A 359 5.48 -24.10 -1.84
N ASP A 360 6.25 -23.09 -1.45
CA ASP A 360 7.66 -23.22 -1.01
C ASP A 360 7.83 -22.95 0.49
N TYR A 361 6.87 -22.31 1.14
CA TYR A 361 6.94 -21.93 2.55
C TYR A 361 7.08 -23.13 3.49
N TYR A 362 6.21 -24.12 3.37
CA TYR A 362 6.27 -25.31 4.21
C TYR A 362 7.51 -26.19 3.95
N PRO A 363 7.94 -26.42 2.68
CA PRO A 363 9.22 -27.04 2.39
C PRO A 363 10.42 -26.32 3.00
N ALA A 364 10.44 -24.98 2.96
CA ALA A 364 11.50 -24.18 3.58
C ALA A 364 11.59 -24.37 5.09
N LEU A 365 10.46 -24.48 5.78
CA LEU A 365 10.41 -24.71 7.23
C LEU A 365 10.92 -26.11 7.63
N ARG A 366 10.98 -27.06 6.71
CA ARG A 366 11.45 -28.43 6.95
C ARG A 366 12.93 -28.63 6.67
N LYS A 367 13.63 -27.62 6.18
CA LYS A 367 15.07 -27.70 5.95
C LYS A 367 15.82 -27.85 7.27
N ASP A 368 16.90 -28.62 7.28
CA ASP A 368 17.70 -28.96 8.47
C ASP A 368 18.28 -27.70 9.16
N ASN A 369 18.54 -26.66 8.37
CA ASN A 369 19.00 -25.36 8.88
C ASN A 369 17.88 -24.43 9.35
N THR A 370 16.60 -24.87 9.39
CA THR A 370 15.45 -24.05 9.80
C THR A 370 14.87 -24.55 11.12
N GLN A 371 14.53 -23.61 12.01
CA GLN A 371 13.84 -23.89 13.26
C GLN A 371 12.61 -22.99 13.40
N LEU A 372 11.43 -23.58 13.54
CA LEU A 372 10.19 -22.88 13.89
C LEU A 372 10.12 -22.70 15.41
N ILE A 373 9.98 -21.44 15.86
CA ILE A 373 9.92 -21.07 17.27
C ILE A 373 8.56 -20.45 17.55
N THR A 374 7.81 -21.08 18.46
CA THR A 374 6.45 -20.64 18.85
C THR A 374 6.37 -20.06 20.26
N TRP A 375 7.47 -20.10 21.01
CA TRP A 375 7.59 -19.43 22.28
C TRP A 375 7.57 -17.91 22.08
N PRO A 376 6.85 -17.15 22.95
CA PRO A 376 6.89 -15.71 22.91
C PRO A 376 8.32 -15.17 23.03
N ILE A 377 8.61 -14.11 22.30
CA ILE A 377 9.85 -13.36 22.46
C ILE A 377 9.72 -12.57 23.76
N ALA A 378 10.64 -12.79 24.71
CA ALA A 378 10.71 -12.04 25.95
C ALA A 378 11.45 -10.71 25.74
N LYS A 379 12.59 -10.74 25.03
CA LYS A 379 13.35 -9.54 24.68
C LYS A 379 14.38 -9.83 23.56
N LEU A 380 14.87 -8.79 22.94
CA LEU A 380 16.13 -8.84 22.21
C LEU A 380 17.27 -8.61 23.21
N SER A 381 18.32 -9.41 23.10
CA SER A 381 19.55 -9.24 23.84
C SER A 381 20.63 -8.66 22.93
N GLU A 382 21.79 -8.33 23.46
CA GLU A 382 22.93 -7.83 22.70
C GLU A 382 23.29 -8.74 21.51
N ASN A 383 23.20 -10.08 21.68
CA ASN A 383 23.64 -11.07 20.69
C ASN A 383 22.51 -11.84 20.01
N GLY A 384 21.23 -11.55 20.30
CA GLY A 384 20.13 -12.33 19.72
C GLY A 384 18.77 -12.08 20.32
N ILE A 385 17.96 -13.15 20.37
CA ILE A 385 16.59 -13.14 20.90
C ILE A 385 16.49 -14.12 22.06
N ARG A 386 15.96 -13.65 23.20
CA ARG A 386 15.58 -14.50 24.32
C ARG A 386 14.09 -14.76 24.28
N THR A 387 13.71 -16.02 24.33
CA THR A 387 12.32 -16.45 24.41
C THR A 387 11.85 -16.62 25.87
N ALA A 388 10.53 -16.67 26.08
CA ALA A 388 9.92 -16.72 27.43
C ALA A 388 10.25 -18.00 28.21
N ASP A 389 10.69 -19.07 27.54
CA ASP A 389 11.22 -20.29 28.17
C ASP A 389 12.68 -20.14 28.63
N GLY A 390 13.27 -18.95 28.50
CA GLY A 390 14.62 -18.63 28.93
C GLY A 390 15.73 -18.94 27.94
N VAL A 391 15.40 -19.52 26.77
CA VAL A 391 16.38 -19.90 25.74
C VAL A 391 16.89 -18.64 25.03
N GLU A 392 18.21 -18.52 24.91
CA GLU A 392 18.90 -17.50 24.13
C GLU A 392 19.19 -18.01 22.73
N HIS A 393 18.75 -17.27 21.73
CA HIS A 393 18.97 -17.57 20.33
C HIS A 393 19.99 -16.59 19.75
N GLU A 394 21.25 -17.00 19.61
CA GLU A 394 22.26 -16.15 19.01
C GLU A 394 22.02 -15.94 17.51
N LEU A 395 22.13 -14.68 17.07
CA LEU A 395 21.78 -14.23 15.73
C LEU A 395 22.74 -13.14 15.23
N ASP A 396 23.04 -13.17 13.94
CA ASP A 396 23.79 -12.13 13.25
C ASP A 396 22.86 -11.09 12.60
N CYS A 397 21.60 -11.49 12.29
CA CYS A 397 20.59 -10.60 11.71
C CYS A 397 19.17 -10.98 12.16
N VAL A 398 18.36 -9.95 12.40
CA VAL A 398 16.91 -10.08 12.65
C VAL A 398 16.15 -9.35 11.54
N VAL A 399 15.31 -10.12 10.82
CA VAL A 399 14.40 -9.61 9.79
C VAL A 399 13.01 -9.45 10.41
N PHE A 400 12.54 -8.21 10.48
CA PHE A 400 11.19 -7.87 10.94
C PHE A 400 10.21 -7.95 9.77
N ALA A 401 9.46 -9.04 9.68
CA ALA A 401 8.33 -9.21 8.76
C ALA A 401 7.00 -8.94 9.50
N THR A 402 6.97 -7.86 10.26
CA THR A 402 5.95 -7.51 11.24
C THR A 402 4.83 -6.62 10.70
N GLY A 403 4.93 -6.28 9.41
CA GLY A 403 3.86 -5.59 8.68
C GLY A 403 3.88 -4.07 8.78
N PHE A 404 2.70 -3.47 8.67
CA PHE A 404 2.53 -2.03 8.54
C PHE A 404 1.53 -1.50 9.56
N ASP A 405 1.67 -0.24 9.93
CA ASP A 405 0.74 0.45 10.83
C ASP A 405 -0.46 0.99 10.04
N VAL A 406 -1.45 0.11 9.79
CA VAL A 406 -2.61 0.41 8.94
C VAL A 406 -3.79 1.05 9.69
N PRO A 407 -4.18 0.59 10.89
CA PRO A 407 -5.42 1.03 11.51
C PRO A 407 -5.34 2.34 12.28
N LYS A 408 -4.15 2.70 12.79
CA LYS A 408 -4.00 3.78 13.77
C LYS A 408 -3.92 5.17 13.17
N SER A 409 -3.50 5.30 11.94
CA SER A 409 -3.11 6.62 11.41
C SER A 409 -4.06 7.22 10.40
N GLY A 410 -4.94 6.46 9.79
CA GLY A 410 -5.81 6.97 8.73
C GLY A 410 -5.13 7.92 7.74
N THR A 411 -4.28 8.82 8.25
CA THR A 411 -3.44 9.75 7.48
C THR A 411 -2.02 9.76 8.04
N PRO A 412 -0.97 9.80 7.19
CA PRO A 412 0.43 9.81 7.64
C PRO A 412 0.91 11.18 8.15
N PHE A 413 0.09 12.21 8.04
CA PHE A 413 0.33 13.58 8.46
C PHE A 413 -1.00 14.26 8.82
N PRO A 414 -1.00 15.38 9.57
CA PRO A 414 -2.21 16.12 9.91
C PRO A 414 -3.00 16.57 8.67
N VAL A 415 -4.30 16.31 8.65
CA VAL A 415 -5.24 16.78 7.62
C VAL A 415 -6.31 17.58 8.32
N ARG A 416 -6.32 18.91 8.10
CA ARG A 416 -7.25 19.82 8.75
C ARG A 416 -8.32 20.28 7.78
N GLY A 417 -9.56 19.96 8.12
CA GLY A 417 -10.77 20.30 7.35
C GLY A 417 -11.37 21.63 7.75
N ARG A 418 -12.70 21.72 7.59
CA ARG A 418 -13.48 22.91 7.99
C ARG A 418 -13.34 23.16 9.49
N ALA A 419 -13.26 24.44 9.87
CA ALA A 419 -13.11 24.90 11.25
C ALA A 419 -11.87 24.34 11.98
N GLY A 420 -10.85 23.91 11.24
CA GLY A 420 -9.60 23.39 11.82
C GLY A 420 -9.71 21.98 12.42
N ARG A 421 -10.80 21.24 12.14
CA ARG A 421 -10.98 19.87 12.59
C ARG A 421 -9.84 18.98 12.05
N GLU A 422 -9.21 18.20 12.89
CA GLU A 422 -8.10 17.33 12.49
C GLU A 422 -8.58 15.88 12.33
N LEU A 423 -8.34 15.33 11.14
CA LEU A 423 -8.86 14.04 10.71
C LEU A 423 -8.29 12.87 11.53
N GLY A 424 -7.03 12.94 11.93
CA GLY A 424 -6.39 11.90 12.75
C GLY A 424 -7.04 11.77 14.12
N GLU A 425 -7.44 12.90 14.72
CA GLU A 425 -8.18 12.91 15.99
C GLU A 425 -9.57 12.28 15.84
N GLU A 426 -10.29 12.61 14.74
CA GLU A 426 -11.60 12.03 14.46
C GLU A 426 -11.52 10.53 14.18
N TRP A 427 -10.44 10.08 13.56
CA TRP A 427 -10.20 8.69 13.21
C TRP A 427 -9.48 7.88 14.30
N ALA A 428 -9.17 8.46 15.45
CA ALA A 428 -8.48 7.78 16.54
C ALA A 428 -9.17 6.49 17.02
N ARG A 429 -10.51 6.41 16.88
CA ARG A 429 -11.32 5.22 17.18
C ARG A 429 -11.60 4.32 15.97
N GLY A 430 -11.03 4.65 14.81
CA GLY A 430 -11.22 3.92 13.55
C GLY A 430 -11.66 4.82 12.42
N ALA A 431 -10.95 4.71 11.29
CA ALA A 431 -11.18 5.51 10.12
C ALA A 431 -12.54 5.21 9.48
N GLN A 432 -13.28 6.25 9.11
CA GLN A 432 -14.61 6.18 8.51
C GLN A 432 -14.73 7.16 7.35
N ALA A 433 -15.33 6.72 6.25
CA ALA A 433 -15.58 7.56 5.10
C ALA A 433 -16.92 7.18 4.42
N TYR A 434 -17.50 8.10 3.68
CA TYR A 434 -18.61 7.82 2.79
C TYR A 434 -18.07 7.15 1.52
N LYS A 435 -18.61 5.98 1.16
CA LYS A 435 -18.17 5.16 0.01
C LYS A 435 -16.63 4.98 -0.05
N SER A 436 -15.96 4.93 1.11
CA SER A 436 -14.49 4.82 1.22
C SER A 436 -13.69 6.01 0.66
N ILE A 437 -14.34 7.09 0.23
CA ILE A 437 -13.72 8.17 -0.54
C ILE A 437 -13.83 9.53 0.15
N ASN A 438 -15.02 9.94 0.59
CA ASN A 438 -15.24 11.28 1.14
C ASN A 438 -15.46 11.26 2.65
N VAL A 439 -15.05 12.34 3.32
CA VAL A 439 -15.22 12.51 4.77
C VAL A 439 -15.92 13.85 5.03
N ALA A 440 -17.00 13.82 5.82
CA ALA A 440 -17.79 14.98 6.15
C ALA A 440 -16.98 16.02 6.95
N GLY A 441 -16.99 17.27 6.47
CA GLY A 441 -16.16 18.35 7.03
C GLY A 441 -14.78 18.48 6.38
N TYR A 442 -14.47 17.63 5.39
CA TYR A 442 -13.26 17.69 4.58
C TYR A 442 -13.62 17.85 3.10
N PRO A 443 -14.16 18.99 2.70
CA PRO A 443 -14.66 19.19 1.35
C PRO A 443 -13.56 19.10 0.31
N ASN A 444 -13.91 18.70 -0.91
CA ASN A 444 -12.99 18.60 -2.04
C ASN A 444 -11.82 17.63 -1.81
N LEU A 445 -11.91 16.72 -0.81
CA LEU A 445 -10.92 15.70 -0.47
C LEU A 445 -11.44 14.33 -0.85
N PHE A 446 -10.61 13.58 -1.58
CA PHE A 446 -10.94 12.24 -2.07
C PHE A 446 -9.87 11.24 -1.64
N PHE A 447 -10.24 10.21 -0.90
CA PHE A 447 -9.35 9.11 -0.57
C PHE A 447 -9.42 8.03 -1.64
N LEU A 448 -8.27 7.56 -2.09
CA LEU A 448 -8.14 6.36 -2.90
C LEU A 448 -7.57 5.24 -2.04
N PHE A 449 -8.21 4.09 -2.12
CA PHE A 449 -7.96 2.99 -1.20
C PHE A 449 -8.15 3.39 0.29
N GLY A 450 -9.18 4.21 0.52
CA GLY A 450 -9.55 4.73 1.83
C GLY A 450 -10.25 3.70 2.72
N PRO A 451 -10.84 4.13 3.86
CA PRO A 451 -11.47 3.24 4.84
C PRO A 451 -12.49 2.29 4.23
N ASN A 452 -12.47 1.02 4.67
CA ASN A 452 -13.39 -0.03 4.21
C ASN A 452 -13.40 -0.29 2.69
N SER A 453 -12.25 -0.13 2.04
CA SER A 453 -12.06 -0.50 0.63
C SER A 453 -11.19 -1.74 0.43
N GLY A 454 -10.68 -2.33 1.50
CA GLY A 454 -9.81 -3.51 1.44
C GLY A 454 -10.53 -4.73 0.88
N PRO A 455 -10.05 -5.36 -0.23
CA PRO A 455 -10.63 -6.59 -0.75
C PRO A 455 -10.17 -7.80 0.07
N GLY A 456 -11.12 -8.66 0.43
CA GLY A 456 -10.79 -9.93 1.10
C GLY A 456 -10.44 -11.05 0.14
N HIS A 457 -10.87 -10.97 -1.11
CA HIS A 457 -10.91 -12.07 -2.07
C HIS A 457 -10.51 -11.69 -3.50
N ASN A 458 -10.50 -10.40 -3.84
CA ASN A 458 -10.31 -9.91 -5.21
C ASN A 458 -9.12 -8.94 -5.28
N SER A 459 -8.81 -8.44 -6.47
CA SER A 459 -7.72 -7.47 -6.69
C SER A 459 -8.04 -6.09 -6.09
N ALA A 460 -7.07 -5.51 -5.40
CA ALA A 460 -7.13 -4.13 -4.94
C ALA A 460 -7.34 -3.14 -6.10
N LEU A 461 -6.80 -3.43 -7.28
CA LEU A 461 -6.94 -2.55 -8.45
C LEU A 461 -8.37 -2.52 -8.99
N VAL A 462 -9.15 -3.61 -8.84
CA VAL A 462 -10.58 -3.62 -9.20
C VAL A 462 -11.38 -2.64 -8.35
N TYR A 463 -11.10 -2.61 -7.05
CA TYR A 463 -11.72 -1.64 -6.12
C TYR A 463 -11.25 -0.23 -6.41
N MET A 464 -9.95 -0.08 -6.66
CA MET A 464 -9.33 1.20 -6.96
C MET A 464 -9.89 1.82 -8.24
N GLU A 465 -10.05 1.06 -9.33
CA GLU A 465 -10.65 1.57 -10.58
C GLU A 465 -12.04 2.17 -10.35
N ALA A 466 -12.88 1.51 -9.55
CA ALA A 466 -14.18 2.04 -9.19
C ALA A 466 -14.10 3.36 -8.39
N GLN A 467 -13.10 3.46 -7.51
CA GLN A 467 -12.84 4.69 -6.75
C GLN A 467 -12.32 5.82 -7.64
N LEU A 468 -11.44 5.49 -8.61
CA LEU A 468 -10.93 6.47 -9.58
C LEU A 468 -12.08 7.12 -10.35
N ASP A 469 -13.01 6.32 -10.84
CA ASP A 469 -14.16 6.80 -11.60
C ASP A 469 -15.11 7.64 -10.74
N TYR A 470 -15.29 7.26 -9.47
CA TYR A 470 -16.10 8.04 -8.52
C TYR A 470 -15.44 9.38 -8.16
N ALA A 471 -14.15 9.37 -7.83
CA ALA A 471 -13.40 10.58 -7.52
C ALA A 471 -13.34 11.54 -8.72
N LEU A 472 -13.19 11.00 -9.94
CA LEU A 472 -13.22 11.81 -11.16
C LEU A 472 -14.56 12.54 -11.31
N ARG A 473 -15.71 11.89 -11.06
CA ARG A 473 -17.02 12.57 -11.10
C ARG A 473 -17.10 13.70 -10.07
N GLY A 474 -16.59 13.48 -8.85
CA GLY A 474 -16.53 14.55 -7.85
C GLY A 474 -15.64 15.71 -8.27
N VAL A 475 -14.51 15.42 -8.92
CA VAL A 475 -13.62 16.47 -9.48
C VAL A 475 -14.30 17.21 -10.62
N HIS A 476 -14.99 16.53 -11.53
CA HIS A 476 -15.78 17.16 -12.59
C HIS A 476 -16.84 18.09 -11.99
N ARG A 477 -17.64 17.63 -11.04
CA ARG A 477 -18.64 18.49 -10.37
C ARG A 477 -18.00 19.74 -9.77
N LEU A 478 -16.84 19.59 -9.11
CA LEU A 478 -16.14 20.73 -8.50
C LEU A 478 -15.64 21.72 -9.55
N LEU A 479 -15.11 21.26 -10.67
CA LEU A 479 -14.46 22.09 -11.68
C LEU A 479 -15.45 22.68 -12.69
N ASP A 480 -16.34 21.85 -13.22
CA ASP A 480 -17.27 22.21 -14.30
C ASP A 480 -18.38 23.15 -13.80
N ASP A 481 -18.91 22.90 -12.60
CA ASP A 481 -19.90 23.77 -11.99
C ASP A 481 -19.27 24.93 -11.21
N ASN A 482 -17.96 25.07 -11.29
CA ASN A 482 -17.17 26.09 -10.60
C ASN A 482 -17.51 26.20 -9.10
N LEU A 483 -17.59 25.06 -8.41
CA LEU A 483 -17.89 25.02 -6.99
C LEU A 483 -16.66 25.44 -6.15
N LYS A 484 -16.92 26.16 -5.08
CA LYS A 484 -15.95 26.44 -4.04
C LYS A 484 -15.79 25.23 -3.11
N LEU A 485 -16.91 24.57 -2.82
CA LEU A 485 -17.00 23.51 -1.83
C LEU A 485 -17.93 22.41 -2.33
N LEU A 486 -17.50 21.16 -2.14
CA LEU A 486 -18.26 19.93 -2.31
C LEU A 486 -17.96 19.05 -1.09
N ASP A 487 -18.90 18.88 -0.16
CA ASP A 487 -18.72 18.21 1.12
C ASP A 487 -19.83 17.18 1.35
N VAL A 488 -19.48 15.95 1.69
CA VAL A 488 -20.50 14.94 1.98
C VAL A 488 -21.25 15.27 3.27
N LYS A 489 -22.57 15.12 3.26
CA LYS A 489 -23.41 15.39 4.44
C LYS A 489 -23.06 14.45 5.60
N PRO A 490 -22.88 14.95 6.84
CA PRO A 490 -22.55 14.12 8.01
C PRO A 490 -23.58 13.02 8.26
N THR A 491 -24.85 13.29 8.04
CA THR A 491 -25.95 12.31 8.21
C THR A 491 -25.90 11.18 7.20
N VAL A 492 -25.45 11.46 5.97
CA VAL A 492 -25.27 10.47 4.90
C VAL A 492 -24.09 9.56 5.24
N GLN A 493 -22.94 10.14 5.60
CA GLN A 493 -21.77 9.39 6.03
C GLN A 493 -22.08 8.49 7.23
N ALA A 494 -22.74 9.02 8.28
CA ALA A 494 -23.07 8.28 9.48
C ALA A 494 -24.00 7.09 9.18
N ARG A 495 -25.03 7.28 8.34
CA ARG A 495 -25.95 6.24 7.89
C ARG A 495 -25.21 5.15 7.11
N HIS A 496 -24.35 5.53 6.18
CA HIS A 496 -23.54 4.61 5.38
C HIS A 496 -22.65 3.75 6.29
N ASN A 497 -21.89 4.36 7.19
CA ASN A 497 -20.96 3.64 8.08
C ASN A 497 -21.72 2.72 9.06
N LYS A 498 -22.87 3.15 9.60
CA LYS A 498 -23.71 2.29 10.45
C LYS A 498 -24.18 1.02 9.72
N GLN A 499 -24.59 1.14 8.45
CA GLN A 499 -25.00 0.00 7.63
C GLN A 499 -23.81 -0.91 7.31
N LEU A 500 -22.64 -0.31 6.99
CA LEU A 500 -21.43 -1.02 6.68
C LEU A 500 -20.95 -1.86 7.87
N GLN A 501 -20.89 -1.28 9.06
CA GLN A 501 -20.47 -1.99 10.29
C GLN A 501 -21.45 -3.12 10.65
N LYS A 502 -22.76 -2.97 10.44
CA LYS A 502 -23.74 -4.07 10.60
C LYS A 502 -23.45 -5.25 9.67
N ARG A 503 -22.98 -4.99 8.45
CA ARG A 503 -22.59 -6.04 7.49
C ARG A 503 -21.26 -6.69 7.92
N LEU A 504 -20.26 -5.89 8.34
CA LEU A 504 -18.96 -6.34 8.82
C LEU A 504 -19.06 -7.27 10.02
N ALA A 505 -19.95 -7.00 10.96
CA ALA A 505 -20.19 -7.86 12.13
C ALA A 505 -20.60 -9.31 11.77
N ARG A 506 -21.07 -9.55 10.53
CA ARG A 506 -21.48 -10.88 10.04
C ARG A 506 -20.39 -11.58 9.22
N THR A 507 -19.20 -11.02 9.15
CA THR A 507 -18.10 -11.55 8.34
C THR A 507 -17.13 -12.37 9.17
N ASN A 508 -16.33 -13.20 8.50
CA ASN A 508 -15.25 -13.97 9.12
C ASN A 508 -14.19 -13.07 9.75
N TRP A 509 -14.03 -11.82 9.28
CA TRP A 509 -13.08 -10.86 9.85
C TRP A 509 -13.38 -10.47 11.29
N ASN A 510 -14.65 -10.55 11.69
CA ASN A 510 -15.09 -10.26 13.06
C ASN A 510 -15.37 -11.55 13.87
N SER A 511 -14.81 -12.71 13.47
CA SER A 511 -15.03 -14.01 14.12
C SER A 511 -14.14 -14.26 15.35
N GLY A 512 -13.46 -13.23 15.89
CA GLY A 512 -12.72 -13.29 17.15
C GLY A 512 -11.20 -13.41 17.03
N CYS A 513 -10.61 -13.47 15.83
CA CYS A 513 -9.16 -13.42 15.70
C CYS A 513 -8.63 -11.98 15.79
N LYS A 514 -7.46 -11.80 16.43
CA LYS A 514 -6.73 -10.53 16.38
C LYS A 514 -6.11 -10.34 14.99
N SER A 515 -6.56 -9.33 14.27
CA SER A 515 -6.12 -9.03 12.90
C SER A 515 -5.88 -7.52 12.76
N TRP A 516 -4.96 -7.12 11.89
CA TRP A 516 -4.75 -5.72 11.52
C TRP A 516 -5.94 -5.09 10.77
N TYR A 517 -6.97 -5.86 10.47
CA TYR A 517 -8.24 -5.35 9.93
C TYR A 517 -9.05 -4.59 10.97
N LEU A 518 -8.84 -4.90 12.25
CA LEU A 518 -9.60 -4.38 13.37
C LEU A 518 -8.76 -3.43 14.22
N THR A 519 -9.40 -2.40 14.75
CA THR A 519 -8.86 -1.62 15.86
C THR A 519 -8.87 -2.43 17.16
N GLU A 520 -8.27 -1.94 18.23
CA GLU A 520 -8.19 -2.65 19.52
C GLU A 520 -9.57 -2.93 20.14
N ASP A 521 -10.53 -2.04 19.90
CA ASP A 521 -11.94 -2.17 20.33
C ASP A 521 -12.81 -2.98 19.35
N GLY A 522 -12.21 -3.60 18.32
CA GLY A 522 -12.89 -4.49 17.37
C GLY A 522 -13.62 -3.80 16.22
N PHE A 523 -13.43 -2.49 16.04
CA PHE A 523 -13.98 -1.78 14.88
C PHE A 523 -13.22 -2.14 13.60
N ASN A 524 -13.93 -2.47 12.52
CA ASN A 524 -13.31 -2.81 11.24
C ASN A 524 -13.25 -1.58 10.32
N ALA A 525 -12.09 -0.95 10.30
CA ALA A 525 -11.82 0.23 9.46
C ALA A 525 -11.33 -0.11 8.04
N THR A 526 -11.04 -1.38 7.75
CA THR A 526 -10.22 -1.76 6.59
C THR A 526 -11.01 -2.43 5.48
N MET A 527 -11.85 -3.43 5.82
CA MET A 527 -12.40 -4.37 4.84
C MET A 527 -13.76 -3.94 4.30
N PHE A 528 -14.05 -4.29 3.03
CA PHE A 528 -15.38 -4.13 2.45
C PHE A 528 -16.19 -5.43 2.59
N PRO A 529 -17.38 -5.41 3.24
CA PRO A 529 -18.15 -6.62 3.54
C PRO A 529 -19.06 -7.06 2.40
N GLY A 530 -18.50 -7.34 1.23
CA GLY A 530 -19.29 -7.74 0.06
C GLY A 530 -18.47 -8.12 -1.15
N PHE A 531 -19.16 -8.44 -2.21
CA PHE A 531 -18.58 -8.72 -3.51
C PHE A 531 -17.94 -7.47 -4.14
N ALA A 532 -16.92 -7.64 -4.97
CA ALA A 532 -16.36 -6.54 -5.74
C ALA A 532 -17.39 -5.92 -6.71
N THR A 533 -18.29 -6.74 -7.25
CA THR A 533 -19.46 -6.28 -8.03
C THR A 533 -20.33 -5.30 -7.25
N GLN A 534 -20.62 -5.57 -5.98
CA GLN A 534 -21.39 -4.65 -5.13
C GLN A 534 -20.65 -3.35 -4.88
N TYR A 535 -19.32 -3.45 -4.69
CA TYR A 535 -18.48 -2.27 -4.52
C TYR A 535 -18.49 -1.39 -5.77
N ARG A 536 -18.30 -1.99 -6.94
CA ARG A 536 -18.37 -1.30 -8.24
C ARG A 536 -19.73 -0.65 -8.47
N ALA A 537 -20.81 -1.36 -8.18
CA ALA A 537 -22.17 -0.85 -8.32
C ALA A 537 -22.43 0.40 -7.45
N GLN A 538 -21.99 0.39 -6.18
CA GLN A 538 -22.15 1.57 -5.32
C GLN A 538 -21.29 2.77 -5.73
N MET A 539 -20.18 2.53 -6.48
CA MET A 539 -19.32 3.59 -7.02
C MET A 539 -19.78 4.07 -8.39
N ALA A 540 -20.73 3.38 -9.05
CA ALA A 540 -21.16 3.72 -10.40
C ALA A 540 -21.88 5.06 -10.47
N THR A 541 -22.56 5.49 -9.40
CA THR A 541 -23.32 6.73 -9.34
C THR A 541 -22.73 7.72 -8.34
N PHE A 542 -22.79 8.99 -8.70
CA PHE A 542 -22.47 10.12 -7.82
C PHE A 542 -23.78 10.85 -7.52
N GLU A 543 -24.25 10.69 -6.27
CA GLU A 543 -25.55 11.23 -5.85
C GLU A 543 -25.39 12.67 -5.34
N ASP A 544 -25.77 13.66 -6.12
CA ASP A 544 -25.66 15.08 -5.75
C ASP A 544 -26.37 15.39 -4.43
N GLY A 545 -27.50 14.76 -4.15
CA GLY A 545 -28.25 14.90 -2.92
C GLY A 545 -27.52 14.48 -1.64
N ASP A 546 -26.42 13.75 -1.76
CA ASP A 546 -25.60 13.31 -0.63
C ASP A 546 -24.56 14.37 -0.21
N TYR A 547 -24.43 15.44 -0.98
CA TYR A 547 -23.43 16.48 -0.77
C TYR A 547 -24.06 17.84 -0.50
N ASP A 548 -23.35 18.65 0.28
CA ASP A 548 -23.52 20.10 0.34
C ASP A 548 -22.53 20.71 -0.64
N SER A 549 -23.01 21.68 -1.45
CA SER A 549 -22.18 22.38 -2.43
C SER A 549 -22.35 23.89 -2.28
N GLU A 550 -21.25 24.63 -2.48
CA GLU A 550 -21.25 26.09 -2.51
C GLU A 550 -20.60 26.55 -3.83
N PRO A 551 -21.22 27.45 -4.59
CA PRO A 551 -20.60 28.08 -5.76
C PRO A 551 -19.42 28.97 -5.35
N ARG A 552 -18.49 29.18 -6.31
CA ARG A 552 -17.29 29.99 -6.09
C ARG A 552 -17.55 31.46 -6.24
#